data_eace6ecce22bc436c4bb46b6d4367586
#
_entry.id   eace6ecce22bc436c4bb46b6d4367586
#
_cell.length_a   1.000
_cell.length_b   1.000
_cell.length_c   1.000
_cell.angle_alpha   90.00
_cell.angle_beta   90.00
_cell.angle_gamma   90.00
#
_symmetry.space_group_name_H-M   'P 1'
#
loop_
_entity.id
_entity.type
_entity.pdbx_description
1 polymer ?
#
loop_
_entity_poly.entity_id
_entity_poly.type
_entity_poly.pdbx_seq_one_letter_code
_entity_poly.pdbx_strand_id
1 'polypeptide(L)'
;MILVIDLENTCQKGRPKDFPSDIIEIGACWVTPQSEVVDCFEAVVQTETPITQFCAGLTGITQKDVDAGLTFAAAMQALAEFAAKYPDRTWASWGVSDLDSFEIDCAKNGVENPLKDWTHRNLKIEFSLANGSKRRGLAEALEIAGIEREGVAHRALPDAINTVKLMPYIATYIEFCENLQVRERARREALWNLENPMPGQREQALKTLKLIRGQD
;
A
#
# COMPACT_ATOMS: atom_id res chain seq x y z
N MET A 1 -9.74 13.56 1.63
CA MET A 1 -8.98 12.67 2.55
C MET A 1 -8.58 11.41 1.79
N ILE A 2 -7.70 10.58 2.34
CA ILE A 2 -7.30 9.31 1.74
C ILE A 2 -7.28 8.24 2.83
N LEU A 3 -7.69 7.01 2.49
CA LEU A 3 -7.61 5.86 3.37
C LEU A 3 -6.28 5.14 3.11
N VAL A 4 -5.37 5.11 4.06
CA VAL A 4 -4.10 4.38 3.94
C VAL A 4 -4.25 3.04 4.64
N ILE A 5 -3.91 1.95 3.93
CA ILE A 5 -4.07 0.58 4.42
C ILE A 5 -2.75 -0.17 4.27
N ASP A 6 -2.50 -1.04 5.22
CA ASP A 6 -1.48 -2.07 5.18
C ASP A 6 -2.08 -3.40 5.64
N LEU A 7 -1.60 -4.51 5.09
CA LEU A 7 -2.07 -5.86 5.40
C LEU A 7 -0.91 -6.75 5.81
N GLU A 8 -1.15 -7.58 6.83
CA GLU A 8 -0.28 -8.73 7.07
C GLU A 8 -0.95 -10.00 6.56
N ASN A 9 -0.13 -10.85 5.95
CA ASN A 9 -0.59 -12.08 5.33
C ASN A 9 0.12 -13.30 5.91
N THR A 10 -0.52 -14.46 5.83
CA THR A 10 0.16 -15.73 6.12
C THR A 10 1.41 -15.86 5.26
N CYS A 11 2.49 -16.32 5.86
CA CYS A 11 3.75 -16.44 5.15
C CYS A 11 4.60 -17.62 5.65
N GLN A 12 5.51 -18.08 4.78
CA GLN A 12 6.44 -19.16 5.06
C GLN A 12 7.85 -18.80 4.63
N LYS A 13 8.85 -19.31 5.34
CA LYS A 13 10.26 -19.11 4.98
C LYS A 13 10.53 -19.63 3.56
N GLY A 14 11.22 -18.81 2.76
CA GLY A 14 11.53 -19.15 1.36
C GLY A 14 10.41 -18.82 0.37
N ARG A 15 9.25 -18.35 0.81
CA ARG A 15 8.11 -17.94 -0.02
C ARG A 15 7.75 -18.98 -1.09
N PRO A 16 7.39 -20.24 -0.70
CA PRO A 16 6.95 -21.24 -1.66
C PRO A 16 5.72 -20.72 -2.42
N LYS A 17 5.69 -20.93 -3.73
CA LYS A 17 4.60 -20.43 -4.58
C LYS A 17 3.23 -20.98 -4.22
N ASP A 18 3.21 -22.21 -3.67
CA ASP A 18 1.98 -22.93 -3.34
C ASP A 18 1.52 -22.67 -1.88
N PHE A 19 2.25 -21.87 -1.12
CA PHE A 19 1.83 -21.51 0.23
C PHE A 19 0.80 -20.36 0.16
N PRO A 20 -0.39 -20.53 0.77
CA PRO A 20 -1.43 -19.50 0.76
C PRO A 20 -0.95 -18.20 1.44
N SER A 21 -1.34 -17.07 0.86
CA SER A 21 -1.05 -15.74 1.38
C SER A 21 -2.36 -15.09 1.80
N ASP A 22 -2.97 -15.60 2.88
CA ASP A 22 -4.27 -15.16 3.38
C ASP A 22 -4.09 -13.95 4.31
N ILE A 23 -4.99 -12.97 4.24
CA ILE A 23 -4.99 -11.80 5.13
C ILE A 23 -5.23 -12.26 6.58
N ILE A 24 -4.34 -11.87 7.49
CA ILE A 24 -4.41 -12.14 8.93
C ILE A 24 -4.48 -10.89 9.79
N GLU A 25 -4.16 -9.72 9.25
CA GLU A 25 -4.33 -8.44 9.93
C GLU A 25 -4.59 -7.33 8.92
N ILE A 26 -5.46 -6.39 9.29
CA ILE A 26 -5.76 -5.19 8.53
C ILE A 26 -5.46 -4.00 9.41
N GLY A 27 -4.63 -3.08 8.95
CA GLY A 27 -4.41 -1.77 9.56
C GLY A 27 -4.81 -0.67 8.59
N ALA A 28 -5.64 0.26 9.01
CA ALA A 28 -6.10 1.35 8.15
C ALA A 28 -6.15 2.68 8.90
N CYS A 29 -5.82 3.76 8.21
CA CYS A 29 -5.89 5.12 8.74
C CYS A 29 -6.55 6.06 7.74
N TRP A 30 -7.53 6.84 8.19
CA TRP A 30 -7.98 8.02 7.47
C TRP A 30 -7.02 9.18 7.67
N VAL A 31 -6.64 9.84 6.57
CA VAL A 31 -5.57 10.82 6.54
C VAL A 31 -6.03 12.09 5.82
N THR A 32 -5.70 13.25 6.39
CA THR A 32 -5.96 14.56 5.78
C THR A 32 -5.03 14.80 4.57
N PRO A 33 -5.32 15.79 3.72
CA PRO A 33 -4.39 16.22 2.67
C PRO A 33 -3.02 16.68 3.21
N GLN A 34 -2.93 17.07 4.49
CA GLN A 34 -1.70 17.47 5.18
C GLN A 34 -0.95 16.29 5.79
N SER A 35 -1.38 15.04 5.50
CA SER A 35 -0.80 13.80 6.04
C SER A 35 -0.98 13.62 7.55
N GLU A 36 -2.05 14.17 8.11
CA GLU A 36 -2.41 13.97 9.52
C GLU A 36 -3.38 12.80 9.64
N VAL A 37 -3.09 11.86 10.53
CA VAL A 37 -3.97 10.74 10.85
C VAL A 37 -5.14 11.25 11.69
N VAL A 38 -6.38 10.99 11.26
CA VAL A 38 -7.59 11.45 11.95
C VAL A 38 -8.39 10.33 12.58
N ASP A 39 -8.31 9.11 12.06
CA ASP A 39 -8.99 7.93 12.59
C ASP A 39 -8.22 6.68 12.17
N CYS A 40 -8.26 5.63 13.00
CA CYS A 40 -7.58 4.37 12.74
C CYS A 40 -8.49 3.17 12.96
N PHE A 41 -8.18 2.11 12.23
CA PHE A 41 -8.84 0.81 12.31
C PHE A 41 -7.77 -0.28 12.33
N GLU A 42 -7.98 -1.30 13.16
CA GLU A 42 -7.15 -2.49 13.23
C GLU A 42 -8.04 -3.71 13.45
N ALA A 43 -7.77 -4.79 12.75
CA ALA A 43 -8.46 -6.06 12.95
C ALA A 43 -7.53 -7.24 12.62
N VAL A 44 -7.47 -8.21 13.54
CA VAL A 44 -6.92 -9.54 13.26
C VAL A 44 -8.01 -10.39 12.60
N VAL A 45 -7.64 -11.13 11.57
CA VAL A 45 -8.56 -11.88 10.70
C VAL A 45 -8.30 -13.37 10.81
N GLN A 46 -9.36 -14.16 10.96
CA GLN A 46 -9.31 -15.62 10.96
C GLN A 46 -8.97 -16.16 9.57
N THR A 47 -8.14 -17.19 9.51
CA THR A 47 -7.87 -17.97 8.31
C THR A 47 -7.77 -19.47 8.63
N GLU A 48 -8.06 -20.31 7.65
CA GLU A 48 -7.84 -21.76 7.74
C GLU A 48 -6.36 -22.13 7.53
N THR A 49 -5.57 -21.23 6.97
CA THR A 49 -4.13 -21.44 6.76
C THR A 49 -3.38 -21.33 8.08
N PRO A 50 -2.67 -22.38 8.52
CA PRO A 50 -1.94 -22.35 9.79
C PRO A 50 -0.85 -21.25 9.83
N ILE A 51 -0.73 -20.56 10.93
CA ILE A 51 0.32 -19.57 11.16
C ILE A 51 1.65 -20.31 11.39
N THR A 52 2.57 -20.15 10.44
CA THR A 52 3.90 -20.76 10.56
C THR A 52 4.73 -20.09 11.65
N GLN A 53 5.70 -20.81 12.21
CA GLN A 53 6.65 -20.21 13.16
C GLN A 53 7.40 -19.01 12.54
N PHE A 54 7.66 -19.05 11.24
CA PHE A 54 8.28 -17.94 10.51
C PHE A 54 7.35 -16.72 10.49
N CYS A 55 6.07 -16.92 10.16
CA CYS A 55 5.07 -15.85 10.13
C CYS A 55 4.89 -15.22 11.51
N ALA A 56 4.70 -16.05 12.55
CA ALA A 56 4.60 -15.57 13.93
C ALA A 56 5.86 -14.82 14.41
N GLY A 57 7.05 -15.28 14.00
CA GLY A 57 8.31 -14.59 14.31
C GLY A 57 8.49 -13.28 13.59
N LEU A 58 7.89 -13.12 12.39
CA LEU A 58 7.97 -11.91 11.57
C LEU A 58 6.96 -10.85 12.02
N THR A 59 5.69 -11.24 12.16
CA THR A 59 4.57 -10.33 12.42
C THR A 59 4.24 -10.16 13.91
N GLY A 60 4.67 -11.12 14.73
CA GLY A 60 4.24 -11.23 16.12
C GLY A 60 2.82 -11.80 16.29
N ILE A 61 2.11 -12.10 15.19
CA ILE A 61 0.74 -12.64 15.21
C ILE A 61 0.82 -14.15 15.35
N THR A 62 0.22 -14.69 16.40
CA THR A 62 0.21 -16.12 16.69
C THR A 62 -1.07 -16.79 16.19
N GLN A 63 -1.07 -18.12 16.13
CA GLN A 63 -2.30 -18.88 15.83
C GLN A 63 -3.44 -18.51 16.78
N LYS A 64 -3.14 -18.34 18.07
CA LYS A 64 -4.13 -17.94 19.07
C LYS A 64 -4.78 -16.59 18.76
N ASP A 65 -4.01 -15.62 18.26
CA ASP A 65 -4.52 -14.30 17.89
C ASP A 65 -5.44 -14.41 16.68
N VAL A 66 -5.07 -15.19 15.68
CA VAL A 66 -5.87 -15.46 14.48
C VAL A 66 -7.17 -16.21 14.87
N ASP A 67 -7.09 -17.24 15.69
CA ASP A 67 -8.27 -18.00 16.15
C ASP A 67 -9.27 -17.13 16.92
N ALA A 68 -8.79 -16.09 17.60
CA ALA A 68 -9.61 -15.13 18.34
C ALA A 68 -10.04 -13.91 17.49
N GLY A 69 -9.53 -13.79 16.27
CA GLY A 69 -9.81 -12.68 15.35
C GLY A 69 -11.24 -12.68 14.81
N LEU A 70 -11.54 -11.70 13.97
CA LEU A 70 -12.80 -11.64 13.24
C LEU A 70 -12.81 -12.66 12.09
N THR A 71 -13.98 -13.24 11.80
CA THR A 71 -14.14 -13.94 10.53
C THR A 71 -13.82 -13.01 9.37
N PHE A 72 -13.36 -13.55 8.24
CA PHE A 72 -13.02 -12.72 7.07
C PHE A 72 -14.19 -11.81 6.66
N ALA A 73 -15.41 -12.35 6.60
CA ALA A 73 -16.61 -11.57 6.28
C ALA A 73 -16.88 -10.44 7.28
N ALA A 74 -16.73 -10.71 8.59
CA ALA A 74 -16.90 -9.69 9.62
C ALA A 74 -15.81 -8.59 9.55
N ALA A 75 -14.58 -8.97 9.24
CA ALA A 75 -13.47 -8.01 9.06
C ALA A 75 -13.70 -7.10 7.84
N MET A 76 -14.16 -7.66 6.71
CA MET A 76 -14.51 -6.87 5.52
C MET A 76 -15.70 -5.95 5.78
N GLN A 77 -16.72 -6.40 6.51
CA GLN A 77 -17.82 -5.54 6.92
C GLN A 77 -17.34 -4.39 7.81
N ALA A 78 -16.55 -4.68 8.83
CA ALA A 78 -16.01 -3.65 9.74
C ALA A 78 -15.12 -2.64 8.97
N LEU A 79 -14.30 -3.11 8.02
CA LEU A 79 -13.53 -2.23 7.15
C LEU A 79 -14.44 -1.36 6.26
N ALA A 80 -15.52 -1.92 5.71
CA ALA A 80 -16.51 -1.17 4.93
C ALA A 80 -17.15 -0.06 5.74
N GLU A 81 -17.55 -0.34 6.98
CA GLU A 81 -18.12 0.64 7.91
C GLU A 81 -17.11 1.73 8.27
N PHE A 82 -15.86 1.36 8.53
CA PHE A 82 -14.77 2.31 8.75
C PHE A 82 -14.49 3.18 7.52
N ALA A 83 -14.43 2.57 6.35
CA ALA A 83 -14.22 3.26 5.08
C ALA A 83 -15.37 4.23 4.73
N ALA A 84 -16.60 3.93 5.13
CA ALA A 84 -17.77 4.77 4.89
C ALA A 84 -17.85 6.02 5.77
N LYS A 85 -16.98 6.18 6.79
CA LYS A 85 -16.98 7.36 7.67
C LYS A 85 -16.73 8.68 6.93
N TYR A 86 -16.05 8.62 5.80
CA TYR A 86 -15.75 9.80 4.97
C TYR A 86 -16.15 9.54 3.52
N PRO A 87 -16.51 10.61 2.75
CA PRO A 87 -17.08 10.45 1.39
C PRO A 87 -16.05 10.11 0.31
N ASP A 88 -14.76 10.27 0.61
CA ASP A 88 -13.69 10.03 -0.35
C ASP A 88 -13.62 8.56 -0.75
N ARG A 89 -13.25 8.31 -2.01
CA ARG A 89 -13.17 6.98 -2.62
C ARG A 89 -11.75 6.71 -3.16
N THR A 90 -10.76 7.15 -2.40
CA THR A 90 -9.34 6.90 -2.71
C THR A 90 -8.69 6.21 -1.53
N TRP A 91 -7.99 5.13 -1.79
CA TRP A 91 -7.16 4.47 -0.80
C TRP A 91 -5.73 4.28 -1.31
N ALA A 92 -4.79 4.03 -0.42
CA ALA A 92 -3.38 3.86 -0.72
C ALA A 92 -2.74 2.78 0.12
N SER A 93 -1.68 2.16 -0.40
CA SER A 93 -0.84 1.22 0.33
C SER A 93 0.62 1.32 -0.10
N TRP A 94 1.51 0.68 0.66
CA TRP A 94 2.94 0.62 0.32
C TRP A 94 3.24 -0.48 -0.69
N GLY A 95 2.66 -0.38 -1.87
CA GLY A 95 2.85 -1.32 -2.97
C GLY A 95 1.55 -1.70 -3.65
N VAL A 96 1.53 -2.84 -4.31
CA VAL A 96 0.35 -3.41 -4.98
C VAL A 96 -0.15 -4.67 -4.28
N SER A 97 0.69 -5.27 -3.42
CA SER A 97 0.37 -6.54 -2.76
C SER A 97 -0.92 -6.51 -1.96
N ASP A 98 -1.22 -5.39 -1.32
CA ASP A 98 -2.45 -5.23 -0.52
C ASP A 98 -3.70 -5.23 -1.42
N LEU A 99 -3.62 -4.58 -2.58
CA LEU A 99 -4.70 -4.63 -3.59
C LEU A 99 -4.93 -6.07 -4.07
N ASP A 100 -3.84 -6.76 -4.44
CA ASP A 100 -3.90 -8.14 -4.91
C ASP A 100 -4.48 -9.07 -3.81
N SER A 101 -4.08 -8.88 -2.54
CA SER A 101 -4.57 -9.64 -1.39
C SER A 101 -6.08 -9.45 -1.18
N PHE A 102 -6.59 -8.22 -1.23
CA PHE A 102 -8.04 -7.98 -1.15
C PHE A 102 -8.80 -8.65 -2.28
N GLU A 103 -8.32 -8.57 -3.52
CA GLU A 103 -8.99 -9.20 -4.66
C GLU A 103 -9.04 -10.71 -4.54
N ILE A 104 -7.90 -11.33 -4.17
CA ILE A 104 -7.76 -12.79 -4.05
C ILE A 104 -8.62 -13.31 -2.89
N ASP A 105 -8.49 -12.72 -1.70
CA ASP A 105 -9.15 -13.24 -0.50
C ASP A 105 -10.66 -12.97 -0.50
N CYS A 106 -11.09 -11.84 -1.02
CA CYS A 106 -12.52 -11.57 -1.18
C CYS A 106 -13.16 -12.57 -2.16
N ALA A 107 -12.50 -12.86 -3.29
CA ALA A 107 -12.97 -13.86 -4.24
C ALA A 107 -12.97 -15.26 -3.64
N LYS A 108 -11.91 -15.66 -2.92
CA LYS A 108 -11.76 -16.95 -2.24
C LYS A 108 -12.87 -17.18 -1.21
N ASN A 109 -13.23 -16.15 -0.44
CA ASN A 109 -14.22 -16.24 0.64
C ASN A 109 -15.64 -15.91 0.19
N GLY A 110 -15.86 -15.55 -1.09
CA GLY A 110 -17.18 -15.16 -1.61
C GLY A 110 -17.72 -13.88 -0.96
N VAL A 111 -16.83 -12.99 -0.53
CA VAL A 111 -17.15 -11.70 0.11
C VAL A 111 -16.88 -10.56 -0.87
N GLU A 112 -17.73 -9.55 -0.92
CA GLU A 112 -17.48 -8.38 -1.74
C GLU A 112 -16.32 -7.55 -1.18
N ASN A 113 -15.39 -7.13 -2.06
CA ASN A 113 -14.31 -6.25 -1.68
C ASN A 113 -14.88 -4.83 -1.44
N PRO A 114 -14.79 -4.29 -0.22
CA PRO A 114 -15.37 -2.99 0.12
C PRO A 114 -14.70 -1.81 -0.59
N LEU A 115 -13.53 -2.02 -1.17
CA LEU A 115 -12.75 -1.01 -1.86
C LEU A 115 -12.70 -1.22 -3.38
N LYS A 116 -13.50 -2.15 -3.92
CA LYS A 116 -13.49 -2.57 -5.33
C LYS A 116 -13.56 -1.41 -6.33
N ASP A 117 -14.44 -0.43 -6.04
CA ASP A 117 -14.68 0.71 -6.95
C ASP A 117 -13.87 1.96 -6.54
N TRP A 118 -12.93 1.82 -5.62
CA TRP A 118 -12.11 2.93 -5.16
C TRP A 118 -10.83 3.05 -6.00
N THR A 119 -10.33 4.28 -6.12
CA THR A 119 -9.04 4.52 -6.76
C THR A 119 -7.93 4.11 -5.81
N HIS A 120 -7.08 3.15 -6.23
CA HIS A 120 -5.89 2.76 -5.49
C HIS A 120 -4.68 3.59 -5.89
N ARG A 121 -3.92 4.06 -4.89
CA ARG A 121 -2.62 4.72 -5.05
C ARG A 121 -1.50 3.83 -4.51
N ASN A 122 -0.50 3.56 -5.35
CA ASN A 122 0.68 2.81 -4.95
C ASN A 122 1.78 3.78 -4.49
N LEU A 123 1.86 4.03 -3.17
CA LEU A 123 2.76 5.02 -2.59
C LEU A 123 4.25 4.63 -2.73
N LYS A 124 4.58 3.36 -2.86
CA LYS A 124 5.95 2.91 -3.16
C LYS A 124 6.44 3.40 -4.52
N ILE A 125 5.58 3.34 -5.53
CA ILE A 125 5.91 3.88 -6.87
C ILE A 125 6.01 5.40 -6.80
N GLU A 126 5.03 6.07 -6.19
CA GLU A 126 5.01 7.52 -6.07
C GLU A 126 6.25 8.04 -5.32
N PHE A 127 6.62 7.41 -4.21
CA PHE A 127 7.85 7.73 -3.46
C PHE A 127 9.11 7.52 -4.31
N SER A 128 9.20 6.42 -5.06
CA SER A 128 10.36 6.16 -5.91
C SER A 128 10.52 7.20 -7.02
N LEU A 129 9.41 7.66 -7.58
CA LEU A 129 9.39 8.73 -8.58
C LEU A 129 9.79 10.07 -7.96
N ALA A 130 9.23 10.41 -6.80
CA ALA A 130 9.53 11.65 -6.07
C ALA A 130 11.01 11.78 -5.71
N ASN A 131 11.66 10.67 -5.34
CA ASN A 131 13.04 10.68 -4.88
C ASN A 131 14.05 10.25 -5.95
N GLY A 132 13.62 9.99 -7.18
CA GLY A 132 14.49 9.51 -8.26
C GLY A 132 15.20 8.20 -7.92
N SER A 133 14.59 7.36 -7.07
CA SER A 133 15.18 6.13 -6.54
C SER A 133 14.50 4.87 -7.11
N LYS A 134 15.09 3.71 -6.85
CA LYS A 134 14.40 2.43 -7.09
C LYS A 134 13.27 2.26 -6.08
N ARG A 135 12.29 1.41 -6.42
CA ARG A 135 11.23 1.00 -5.47
C ARG A 135 11.87 0.33 -4.24
N ARG A 136 11.55 0.84 -3.06
CA ARG A 136 12.13 0.41 -1.79
C ARG A 136 11.07 -0.19 -0.87
N GLY A 137 11.49 -1.08 0.04
CA GLY A 137 10.65 -1.51 1.15
C GLY A 137 10.33 -0.34 2.08
N LEU A 138 9.28 -0.45 2.90
CA LEU A 138 8.85 0.63 3.81
C LEU A 138 9.99 1.06 4.75
N ALA A 139 10.70 0.11 5.36
CA ALA A 139 11.82 0.41 6.27
C ALA A 139 12.93 1.22 5.59
N GLU A 140 13.33 0.84 4.38
CA GLU A 140 14.37 1.54 3.62
C GLU A 140 13.91 2.92 3.16
N ALA A 141 12.63 3.08 2.83
CA ALA A 141 12.06 4.37 2.47
C ALA A 141 12.04 5.35 3.65
N LEU A 142 11.70 4.88 4.84
CA LEU A 142 11.78 5.66 6.08
C LEU A 142 13.22 6.12 6.36
N GLU A 143 14.19 5.22 6.20
CA GLU A 143 15.62 5.53 6.35
C GLU A 143 16.07 6.62 5.36
N ILE A 144 15.69 6.49 4.07
CA ILE A 144 15.99 7.50 3.03
C ILE A 144 15.37 8.86 3.39
N ALA A 145 14.16 8.87 3.94
CA ALA A 145 13.46 10.08 4.36
C ALA A 145 13.97 10.64 5.70
N GLY A 146 14.86 9.93 6.41
CA GLY A 146 15.33 10.31 7.75
C GLY A 146 14.23 10.26 8.81
N ILE A 147 13.23 9.39 8.64
CA ILE A 147 12.10 9.23 9.54
C ILE A 147 12.32 8.02 10.43
N GLU A 148 12.22 8.22 11.74
CA GLU A 148 12.22 7.13 12.69
C GLU A 148 10.91 6.34 12.60
N ARG A 149 11.05 4.99 12.55
CA ARG A 149 9.91 4.07 12.54
C ARG A 149 9.16 4.14 13.87
N GLU A 150 7.85 4.14 13.79
CA GLU A 150 6.95 4.04 14.94
C GLU A 150 6.36 2.64 15.04
N GLY A 151 6.27 2.13 16.27
CA GLY A 151 5.65 0.83 16.54
C GLY A 151 6.49 -0.37 16.06
N VAL A 152 5.85 -1.52 16.05
CA VAL A 152 6.46 -2.80 15.70
C VAL A 152 6.38 -3.01 14.19
N ALA A 153 7.51 -3.38 13.58
CA ALA A 153 7.56 -3.73 12.16
C ALA A 153 6.72 -4.99 11.87
N HIS A 154 6.14 -5.03 10.69
CA HIS A 154 5.25 -6.12 10.27
C HIS A 154 4.02 -6.28 11.19
N ARG A 155 3.46 -5.15 11.60
CA ARG A 155 2.12 -5.01 12.14
C ARG A 155 1.37 -4.02 11.26
N ALA A 156 0.18 -4.38 10.85
CA ALA A 156 -0.54 -3.67 9.79
C ALA A 156 -0.81 -2.19 10.15
N LEU A 157 -1.33 -1.90 11.35
CA LEU A 157 -1.61 -0.50 11.73
C LEU A 157 -0.32 0.34 11.90
N PRO A 158 0.73 -0.11 12.59
CA PRO A 158 2.02 0.58 12.61
C PRO A 158 2.60 0.82 11.21
N ASP A 159 2.50 -0.14 10.27
CA ASP A 159 3.04 0.00 8.94
C ASP A 159 2.21 0.96 8.07
N ALA A 160 0.88 0.98 8.24
CA ALA A 160 0.02 2.01 7.65
C ALA A 160 0.39 3.43 8.16
N ILE A 161 0.59 3.61 9.48
CA ILE A 161 1.01 4.90 10.07
C ILE A 161 2.38 5.34 9.53
N ASN A 162 3.35 4.42 9.45
CA ASN A 162 4.66 4.73 8.89
C ASN A 162 4.59 5.07 7.39
N THR A 163 3.67 4.46 6.65
CA THR A 163 3.38 4.80 5.26
C THR A 163 2.84 6.24 5.15
N VAL A 164 1.96 6.65 6.07
CA VAL A 164 1.46 8.05 6.13
C VAL A 164 2.60 9.05 6.32
N LYS A 165 3.58 8.75 7.17
CA LYS A 165 4.74 9.64 7.40
C LYS A 165 5.57 9.91 6.15
N LEU A 166 5.49 9.04 5.14
CA LEU A 166 6.16 9.22 3.85
C LEU A 166 5.37 10.08 2.85
N MET A 167 4.07 10.30 3.09
CA MET A 167 3.23 11.07 2.16
C MET A 167 3.70 12.52 1.91
N PRO A 168 4.22 13.30 2.89
CA PRO A 168 4.78 14.61 2.63
C PRO A 168 5.91 14.60 1.60
N TYR A 169 6.74 13.55 1.58
CA TYR A 169 7.84 13.38 0.62
C TYR A 169 7.34 13.06 -0.79
N ILE A 170 6.13 12.51 -0.89
CA ILE A 170 5.44 12.25 -2.16
C ILE A 170 4.75 13.53 -2.65
N ALA A 171 4.18 14.33 -1.76
CA ALA A 171 3.50 15.58 -2.09
C ALA A 171 4.46 16.64 -2.66
N THR A 172 5.70 16.70 -2.17
CA THR A 172 6.75 17.56 -2.74
C THR A 172 7.15 17.16 -4.17
N TYR A 173 6.66 16.01 -4.67
CA TYR A 173 6.89 15.57 -6.04
C TYR A 173 6.30 16.53 -7.09
N ILE A 174 5.22 17.23 -6.79
CA ILE A 174 4.65 18.23 -7.71
C ILE A 174 5.62 19.40 -7.85
N GLU A 175 6.18 19.92 -6.75
CA GLU A 175 7.21 20.96 -6.75
C GLU A 175 8.51 20.46 -7.39
N PHE A 176 8.87 19.19 -7.17
CA PHE A 176 10.07 18.57 -7.74
C PHE A 176 9.95 18.36 -9.26
N CYS A 177 8.75 18.06 -9.78
CA CYS A 177 8.49 17.99 -11.22
C CYS A 177 8.54 19.36 -11.91
N GLU A 178 8.48 20.46 -11.18
CA GLU A 178 8.68 21.81 -11.70
C GLU A 178 10.16 22.13 -11.93
N ASN A 179 11.07 21.36 -11.37
CA ASN A 179 12.50 21.52 -11.62
C ASN A 179 12.87 20.95 -13.01
N LEU A 180 13.42 21.82 -13.88
CA LEU A 180 13.68 21.53 -15.29
C LEU A 180 14.51 20.24 -15.54
N GLN A 181 15.49 19.96 -14.68
CA GLN A 181 16.37 18.79 -14.81
C GLN A 181 15.64 17.47 -14.57
N VAL A 182 14.65 17.48 -13.70
CA VAL A 182 13.82 16.31 -13.36
C VAL A 182 12.79 16.07 -14.45
N ARG A 183 12.20 17.14 -15.01
CA ARG A 183 11.32 17.07 -16.19
C ARG A 183 12.02 16.43 -17.39
N GLU A 184 13.26 16.83 -17.65
CA GLU A 184 14.04 16.25 -18.77
C GLU A 184 14.40 14.78 -18.54
N ARG A 185 14.68 14.38 -17.28
CA ARG A 185 14.94 12.98 -16.96
C ARG A 185 13.68 12.13 -17.06
N ALA A 186 12.57 12.60 -16.50
CA ALA A 186 11.26 11.94 -16.59
C ALA A 186 10.79 11.84 -18.05
N ARG A 187 11.03 12.87 -18.86
CA ARG A 187 10.72 12.87 -20.29
C ARG A 187 11.57 11.84 -21.05
N ARG A 188 12.88 11.77 -20.80
CA ARG A 188 13.77 10.79 -21.44
C ARG A 188 13.41 9.36 -21.08
N GLU A 189 13.10 9.11 -19.80
CA GLU A 189 12.67 7.78 -19.33
C GLU A 189 11.31 7.39 -19.92
N ALA A 190 10.35 8.32 -19.98
CA ALA A 190 9.06 8.06 -20.61
C ALA A 190 9.19 7.79 -22.13
N LEU A 191 10.05 8.51 -22.84
CA LEU A 191 10.31 8.26 -24.25
C LEU A 191 10.98 6.90 -24.46
N TRP A 192 11.96 6.55 -23.63
CA TRP A 192 12.61 5.24 -23.68
C TRP A 192 11.61 4.09 -23.43
N ASN A 193 10.70 4.25 -22.47
CA ASN A 193 9.64 3.28 -22.16
C ASN A 193 8.59 3.15 -23.28
N LEU A 194 8.41 4.18 -24.11
CA LEU A 194 7.58 4.10 -25.32
C LEU A 194 8.24 3.34 -26.46
N GLU A 195 9.56 3.48 -26.58
CA GLU A 195 10.37 2.80 -27.59
C GLU A 195 10.65 1.33 -27.21
N ASN A 196 10.70 1.04 -25.89
CA ASN A 196 11.00 -0.29 -25.33
C ASN A 196 9.89 -0.72 -24.34
N PRO A 197 8.66 -0.96 -24.80
CA PRO A 197 7.52 -1.15 -23.93
C PRO A 197 7.58 -2.51 -23.23
N MET A 198 7.75 -2.49 -21.91
CA MET A 198 7.37 -3.61 -21.04
C MET A 198 5.84 -3.58 -20.79
N PRO A 199 5.18 -4.73 -20.52
CA PRO A 199 3.76 -4.76 -20.22
C PRO A 199 3.38 -3.75 -19.13
N GLY A 200 2.37 -2.91 -19.38
CA GLY A 200 1.89 -1.86 -18.47
C GLY A 200 2.66 -0.53 -18.46
N GLN A 201 3.87 -0.47 -18.94
CA GLN A 201 4.69 0.78 -18.91
C GLN A 201 4.28 1.82 -19.95
N ARG A 202 3.69 1.40 -21.08
CA ARG A 202 3.30 2.32 -22.15
C ARG A 202 2.24 3.33 -21.72
N GLU A 203 1.23 2.88 -21.00
CA GLU A 203 0.18 3.76 -20.49
C GLU A 203 0.72 4.75 -19.44
N GLN A 204 1.58 4.26 -18.55
CA GLN A 204 2.26 5.09 -17.55
C GLN A 204 3.15 6.16 -18.21
N ALA A 205 3.93 5.79 -19.24
CA ALA A 205 4.77 6.71 -20.00
C ALA A 205 3.93 7.81 -20.68
N LEU A 206 2.79 7.45 -21.28
CA LEU A 206 1.87 8.41 -21.90
C LEU A 206 1.24 9.36 -20.86
N LYS A 207 0.89 8.86 -19.67
CA LYS A 207 0.38 9.69 -18.55
C LYS A 207 1.45 10.68 -18.09
N THR A 208 2.69 10.23 -17.92
CA THR A 208 3.82 11.08 -17.53
C THR A 208 4.07 12.19 -18.55
N LEU A 209 4.09 11.86 -19.85
CA LEU A 209 4.28 12.86 -20.92
C LEU A 209 3.13 13.87 -21.02
N LYS A 210 1.89 13.46 -20.74
CA LYS A 210 0.74 14.38 -20.68
C LYS A 210 0.85 15.33 -19.49
N LEU A 211 1.29 14.83 -18.33
CA LEU A 211 1.49 15.65 -17.12
C LEU A 211 2.57 16.72 -17.35
N ILE A 212 3.66 16.35 -18.01
CA ILE A 212 4.78 17.24 -18.34
C ILE A 212 4.37 18.31 -19.37
N ARG A 213 3.49 17.98 -20.33
CA ARG A 213 3.01 18.92 -21.37
C ARG A 213 1.89 19.84 -20.90
N GLY A 214 1.09 19.45 -19.93
CA GLY A 214 -0.05 20.24 -19.44
C GLY A 214 0.35 21.42 -18.54
N GLN A 215 1.65 21.63 -18.38
CA GLN A 215 2.23 22.74 -17.59
C GLN A 215 3.03 23.74 -18.47
N ASP A 216 3.00 23.57 -19.78
CA ASP A 216 3.45 24.58 -20.75
C ASP A 216 2.24 25.47 -21.13
#